data_51ed07e5a4e5a1374d5a934b97eaa3d8
#
_entry.id   51ed07e5a4e5a1374d5a934b97eaa3d8
#
_cell.length_a   1.000
_cell.length_b   1.000
_cell.length_c   1.000
_cell.angle_alpha   90.00
_cell.angle_beta   90.00
_cell.angle_gamma   90.00
#
_symmetry.space_group_name_H-M   'P 1'
#
loop_
_entity.id
_entity.type
_entity.pdbx_description
1 polymer ?
#
loop_
_entity_poly.entity_id
_entity_poly.type
_entity_poly.pdbx_seq_one_letter_code
_entity_poly.pdbx_strand_id
1 'polypeptide(L)'
;MAKKRGGLGRGLESLFEDTAPSFESDNRIETLPLREIEPDPAQPRKTFDEETLAELAASISEHGLLQPIAVRPHGVDRYLIVAGERRWRACRMAGLTEAPVVVKDVTDEQAMELALVENLQREDLDPVEEALGIRELMTRCDLTQEQAARKLGKSRSALANSLRLLNLPETVLELLKSGFLTTGHAKVVLGLPTPELQEQAAQIIADHELNVRQAEALCKKLAKPPKEPVEPALRGTLPVEVEESLKQALGSEVNVAYHDGKGKLTVHFYSDEQLKAFANLLGQYQVED
;
A
#
# COMPACT_ATOMS: atom_id res chain seq x y z
N MET A 1 -58.19 12.29 -16.67
CA MET A 1 -56.97 12.67 -15.87
C MET A 1 -56.16 11.43 -15.58
N ALA A 2 -55.12 11.23 -16.35
CA ALA A 2 -54.24 10.02 -16.24
C ALA A 2 -53.00 10.35 -15.43
N LYS A 3 -52.77 9.60 -14.36
CA LYS A 3 -51.65 9.71 -13.41
C LYS A 3 -50.37 9.14 -14.05
N LYS A 4 -49.38 9.98 -14.28
CA LYS A 4 -48.00 9.58 -14.65
C LYS A 4 -47.39 8.73 -13.55
N ARG A 5 -47.01 7.49 -13.82
CA ARG A 5 -46.16 6.64 -13.01
C ARG A 5 -44.70 6.98 -13.33
N GLY A 6 -43.94 7.35 -12.30
CA GLY A 6 -42.54 7.74 -12.37
C GLY A 6 -41.64 6.56 -12.71
N GLY A 7 -40.72 6.79 -13.63
CA GLY A 7 -39.73 5.84 -14.07
C GLY A 7 -38.52 5.78 -13.15
N LEU A 8 -38.44 4.85 -12.24
CA LEU A 8 -37.24 4.50 -11.47
C LEU A 8 -36.57 3.18 -11.95
N GLY A 9 -37.08 2.57 -13.02
CA GLY A 9 -36.59 1.26 -13.50
C GLY A 9 -35.52 1.32 -14.60
N ARG A 10 -35.31 2.46 -15.27
CA ARG A 10 -34.41 2.56 -16.43
C ARG A 10 -32.96 2.96 -16.09
N GLY A 11 -32.70 3.43 -14.88
CA GLY A 11 -31.35 3.86 -14.45
C GLY A 11 -30.49 2.73 -13.89
N LEU A 12 -31.09 1.63 -13.48
CA LEU A 12 -30.32 0.49 -12.93
C LEU A 12 -29.88 -0.50 -14.02
N GLU A 13 -30.62 -0.61 -15.12
CA GLU A 13 -30.23 -1.47 -16.25
C GLU A 13 -29.00 -0.93 -17.01
N SER A 14 -28.89 0.40 -17.15
CA SER A 14 -27.72 1.01 -17.81
C SER A 14 -26.43 0.97 -16.97
N LEU A 15 -26.51 0.68 -15.67
CA LEU A 15 -25.33 0.52 -14.81
C LEU A 15 -24.73 -0.89 -14.86
N PHE A 16 -25.47 -1.86 -15.38
CA PHE A 16 -25.01 -3.23 -15.56
C PHE A 16 -24.53 -3.54 -16.99
N GLU A 17 -24.86 -2.68 -17.97
CA GLU A 17 -24.44 -2.86 -19.36
C GLU A 17 -23.03 -2.36 -19.68
N ASP A 18 -22.42 -1.46 -18.86
CA ASP A 18 -21.14 -0.81 -19.18
C ASP A 18 -19.92 -1.40 -18.46
N THR A 19 -20.06 -2.51 -17.71
CA THR A 19 -18.93 -3.07 -16.93
C THR A 19 -18.51 -4.48 -17.31
N ALA A 20 -19.08 -5.07 -18.34
CA ALA A 20 -18.56 -6.32 -18.91
C ALA A 20 -17.75 -5.96 -20.17
N PRO A 21 -16.47 -6.38 -20.29
CA PRO A 21 -15.83 -6.38 -21.60
C PRO A 21 -16.71 -7.24 -22.52
N SER A 22 -17.23 -6.64 -23.57
CA SER A 22 -18.03 -7.29 -24.60
C SER A 22 -17.18 -8.31 -25.36
N PHE A 23 -17.02 -9.48 -24.74
CA PHE A 23 -16.67 -10.71 -25.45
C PHE A 23 -18.00 -11.43 -25.75
N GLU A 24 -18.71 -10.96 -26.76
CA GLU A 24 -19.70 -11.75 -27.46
C GLU A 24 -19.00 -12.85 -28.28
N SER A 25 -18.36 -13.78 -27.58
CA SER A 25 -18.06 -15.09 -28.13
C SER A 25 -19.09 -16.05 -27.54
N ASP A 26 -19.69 -16.83 -28.41
CA ASP A 26 -20.71 -17.88 -28.17
C ASP A 26 -20.37 -18.67 -26.88
N ASN A 27 -20.87 -18.22 -25.73
CA ASN A 27 -20.70 -18.87 -24.43
C ASN A 27 -21.62 -20.09 -24.36
N ARG A 28 -21.39 -21.09 -25.19
CA ARG A 28 -22.13 -22.36 -25.13
C ARG A 28 -21.61 -23.17 -23.96
N ILE A 29 -22.50 -23.47 -23.03
CA ILE A 29 -22.20 -24.45 -21.99
C ILE A 29 -22.33 -25.83 -22.63
N GLU A 30 -21.22 -26.54 -22.68
CA GLU A 30 -21.12 -27.90 -23.17
C GLU A 30 -20.78 -28.84 -22.03
N THR A 31 -21.04 -30.11 -22.16
CA THR A 31 -20.61 -31.13 -21.21
C THR A 31 -19.47 -31.91 -21.84
N LEU A 32 -18.30 -31.87 -21.19
CA LEU A 32 -17.09 -32.55 -21.67
C LEU A 32 -16.64 -33.63 -20.67
N PRO A 33 -16.09 -34.76 -21.18
CA PRO A 33 -15.42 -35.76 -20.35
C PRO A 33 -14.22 -35.13 -19.59
N LEU A 34 -14.15 -35.35 -18.28
CA LEU A 34 -13.04 -34.82 -17.44
C LEU A 34 -11.65 -35.34 -17.86
N ARG A 35 -11.60 -36.48 -18.57
CA ARG A 35 -10.34 -37.04 -19.14
C ARG A 35 -9.78 -36.20 -20.30
N GLU A 36 -10.62 -35.40 -20.97
CA GLU A 36 -10.25 -34.55 -22.09
C GLU A 36 -9.82 -33.15 -21.63
N ILE A 37 -9.99 -32.85 -20.34
CA ILE A 37 -9.67 -31.58 -19.71
C ILE A 37 -8.39 -31.72 -18.89
N GLU A 38 -7.40 -30.89 -19.19
CA GLU A 38 -6.09 -30.87 -18.52
C GLU A 38 -5.83 -29.52 -17.87
N PRO A 39 -5.15 -29.47 -16.71
CA PRO A 39 -4.69 -28.21 -16.13
C PRO A 39 -3.61 -27.58 -17.01
N ASP A 40 -3.63 -26.27 -17.16
CA ASP A 40 -2.59 -25.55 -17.89
C ASP A 40 -1.32 -25.46 -17.01
N PRO A 41 -0.15 -25.99 -17.49
CA PRO A 41 1.11 -25.94 -16.74
C PRO A 41 1.58 -24.50 -16.41
N ALA A 42 1.12 -23.52 -17.18
CA ALA A 42 1.47 -22.10 -16.99
C ALA A 42 0.64 -21.40 -15.90
N GLN A 43 -0.33 -22.09 -15.27
CA GLN A 43 -1.16 -21.51 -14.22
C GLN A 43 -0.34 -21.11 -12.98
N PRO A 44 -0.56 -19.91 -12.43
CA PRO A 44 0.23 -19.38 -11.32
C PRO A 44 -0.01 -20.10 -9.99
N ARG A 45 -1.21 -20.70 -9.79
CA ARG A 45 -1.57 -21.37 -8.54
C ARG A 45 -1.13 -22.83 -8.53
N LYS A 46 -0.12 -23.15 -7.71
CA LYS A 46 0.42 -24.51 -7.57
C LYS A 46 0.00 -25.24 -6.29
N THR A 47 -0.46 -24.52 -5.27
CA THR A 47 -0.84 -25.08 -3.97
C THR A 47 -2.34 -25.02 -3.79
N PHE A 48 -2.94 -26.16 -3.42
CA PHE A 48 -4.37 -26.30 -3.14
C PHE A 48 -4.49 -26.94 -1.76
N ASP A 49 -5.28 -26.32 -0.91
CA ASP A 49 -5.62 -26.86 0.39
C ASP A 49 -6.58 -28.05 0.22
N GLU A 50 -6.19 -29.21 0.76
CA GLU A 50 -6.91 -30.47 0.60
C GLU A 50 -8.25 -30.47 1.34
N GLU A 51 -8.35 -29.82 2.51
CA GLU A 51 -9.60 -29.76 3.27
C GLU A 51 -10.68 -28.98 2.51
N THR A 52 -10.33 -27.77 2.06
CA THR A 52 -11.26 -26.93 1.27
C THR A 52 -11.60 -27.55 -0.08
N LEU A 53 -10.75 -28.41 -0.63
CA LEU A 53 -11.01 -29.14 -1.86
C LEU A 53 -12.00 -30.31 -1.62
N ALA A 54 -11.85 -31.00 -0.47
CA ALA A 54 -12.75 -32.09 -0.09
C ALA A 54 -14.18 -31.59 0.21
N GLU A 55 -14.31 -30.43 0.88
CA GLU A 55 -15.60 -29.77 1.10
C GLU A 55 -16.29 -29.44 -0.22
N LEU A 56 -15.55 -28.88 -1.17
CA LEU A 56 -16.06 -28.57 -2.50
C LEU A 56 -16.47 -29.83 -3.26
N ALA A 57 -15.71 -30.93 -3.15
CA ALA A 57 -16.02 -32.19 -3.77
C ALA A 57 -17.32 -32.81 -3.19
N ALA A 58 -17.51 -32.71 -1.88
CA ALA A 58 -18.75 -33.16 -1.23
C ALA A 58 -19.96 -32.38 -1.73
N SER A 59 -19.85 -31.04 -1.80
CA SER A 59 -20.89 -30.17 -2.33
C SER A 59 -21.21 -30.48 -3.79
N ILE A 60 -20.19 -30.73 -4.62
CA ILE A 60 -20.37 -31.08 -6.05
C ILE A 60 -21.03 -32.46 -6.19
N SER A 61 -20.72 -33.41 -5.31
CA SER A 61 -21.33 -34.74 -5.31
C SER A 61 -22.85 -34.68 -5.01
N GLU A 62 -23.27 -33.71 -4.16
CA GLU A 62 -24.69 -33.58 -3.75
C GLU A 62 -25.49 -32.73 -4.73
N HIS A 63 -24.92 -31.62 -5.21
CA HIS A 63 -25.67 -30.61 -5.98
C HIS A 63 -25.23 -30.48 -7.43
N GLY A 64 -24.19 -31.21 -7.84
CA GLY A 64 -23.56 -31.05 -9.14
C GLY A 64 -22.70 -29.78 -9.22
N LEU A 65 -22.06 -29.57 -10.36
CA LEU A 65 -21.25 -28.39 -10.63
C LEU A 65 -22.13 -27.23 -11.11
N LEU A 66 -22.40 -26.25 -10.25
CA LEU A 66 -23.27 -25.10 -10.56
C LEU A 66 -22.58 -24.08 -11.50
N GLN A 67 -21.27 -23.86 -11.33
CA GLN A 67 -20.52 -22.97 -12.20
C GLN A 67 -19.63 -23.77 -13.16
N PRO A 68 -19.78 -23.60 -14.48
CA PRO A 68 -18.99 -24.34 -15.46
C PRO A 68 -17.49 -24.01 -15.36
N ILE A 69 -16.65 -24.97 -15.80
CA ILE A 69 -15.22 -24.79 -15.94
C ILE A 69 -14.96 -24.07 -17.27
N ALA A 70 -14.14 -23.02 -17.26
CA ALA A 70 -13.73 -22.36 -18.50
C ALA A 70 -12.53 -23.09 -19.10
N VAL A 71 -12.68 -23.57 -20.34
CA VAL A 71 -11.66 -24.32 -21.07
C VAL A 71 -11.40 -23.71 -22.44
N ARG A 72 -10.25 -24.01 -23.03
CA ARG A 72 -9.91 -23.68 -24.41
C ARG A 72 -9.47 -24.94 -25.16
N PRO A 73 -9.69 -25.03 -26.49
CA PRO A 73 -9.22 -26.15 -27.27
C PRO A 73 -7.67 -26.22 -27.25
N HIS A 74 -7.13 -27.43 -27.17
CA HIS A 74 -5.70 -27.70 -27.22
C HIS A 74 -5.41 -28.99 -27.96
N GLY A 75 -5.22 -28.92 -29.27
CA GLY A 75 -5.05 -30.09 -30.12
C GLY A 75 -6.36 -30.76 -30.48
N VAL A 76 -6.33 -32.09 -30.74
CA VAL A 76 -7.49 -32.88 -31.14
C VAL A 76 -8.14 -33.45 -29.89
N ASP A 77 -9.42 -33.14 -29.66
CA ASP A 77 -10.24 -33.64 -28.52
C ASP A 77 -9.60 -33.43 -27.12
N ARG A 78 -8.81 -32.37 -26.96
CA ARG A 78 -8.23 -31.97 -25.67
C ARG A 78 -8.50 -30.51 -25.38
N TYR A 79 -8.64 -30.21 -24.08
CA TYR A 79 -8.96 -28.88 -23.59
C TYR A 79 -8.06 -28.51 -22.42
N LEU A 80 -7.52 -27.30 -22.41
CA LEU A 80 -6.80 -26.74 -21.27
C LEU A 80 -7.70 -25.84 -20.44
N ILE A 81 -7.56 -25.95 -19.12
CA ILE A 81 -8.32 -25.14 -18.17
C ILE A 81 -7.82 -23.70 -18.22
N VAL A 82 -8.68 -22.77 -18.57
CA VAL A 82 -8.44 -21.32 -18.48
C VAL A 82 -8.75 -20.81 -17.07
N ALA A 83 -9.91 -21.24 -16.49
CA ALA A 83 -10.34 -20.89 -15.15
C ALA A 83 -11.17 -22.01 -14.52
N GLY A 84 -11.04 -22.20 -13.19
CA GLY A 84 -11.80 -23.20 -12.44
C GLY A 84 -11.07 -24.51 -12.16
N GLU A 85 -9.74 -24.51 -12.03
CA GLU A 85 -8.96 -25.73 -11.72
C GLU A 85 -9.40 -26.39 -10.41
N ARG A 86 -9.73 -25.62 -9.35
CA ARG A 86 -10.28 -26.19 -8.11
C ARG A 86 -11.56 -26.99 -8.35
N ARG A 87 -12.46 -26.47 -9.20
CA ARG A 87 -13.71 -27.14 -9.57
C ARG A 87 -13.44 -28.43 -10.34
N TRP A 88 -12.52 -28.41 -11.27
CA TRP A 88 -12.11 -29.61 -12.01
C TRP A 88 -11.53 -30.68 -11.08
N ARG A 89 -10.61 -30.31 -10.16
CA ARG A 89 -10.06 -31.26 -9.17
C ARG A 89 -11.14 -31.84 -8.26
N ALA A 90 -12.04 -30.98 -7.77
CA ALA A 90 -13.16 -31.40 -6.93
C ALA A 90 -14.14 -32.32 -7.68
N CYS A 91 -14.43 -32.08 -8.96
CA CYS A 91 -15.23 -33.00 -9.79
C CYS A 91 -14.58 -34.37 -9.91
N ARG A 92 -13.26 -34.43 -10.10
CA ARG A 92 -12.52 -35.70 -10.13
C ARG A 92 -12.56 -36.43 -8.79
N MET A 93 -12.42 -35.70 -7.67
CA MET A 93 -12.52 -36.27 -6.31
C MET A 93 -13.95 -36.77 -6.03
N ALA A 94 -14.97 -36.07 -6.53
CA ALA A 94 -16.39 -36.49 -6.44
C ALA A 94 -16.73 -37.67 -7.35
N GLY A 95 -15.79 -38.18 -8.17
CA GLY A 95 -16.00 -39.32 -9.06
C GLY A 95 -16.84 -39.03 -10.30
N LEU A 96 -17.00 -37.77 -10.68
CA LEU A 96 -17.71 -37.40 -11.91
C LEU A 96 -16.86 -37.80 -13.13
N THR A 97 -17.54 -38.22 -14.19
CA THR A 97 -16.92 -38.57 -15.48
C THR A 97 -16.94 -37.41 -16.46
N GLU A 98 -17.87 -36.49 -16.29
CA GLU A 98 -18.14 -35.34 -17.17
C GLU A 98 -18.40 -34.11 -16.33
N ALA A 99 -18.14 -32.91 -16.89
CA ALA A 99 -18.44 -31.65 -16.24
C ALA A 99 -18.94 -30.61 -17.25
N PRO A 100 -19.84 -29.70 -16.81
CA PRO A 100 -20.22 -28.55 -17.61
C PRO A 100 -19.04 -27.60 -17.79
N VAL A 101 -18.79 -27.20 -19.02
CA VAL A 101 -17.71 -26.33 -19.42
C VAL A 101 -18.20 -25.19 -20.30
N VAL A 102 -17.46 -24.10 -20.30
CA VAL A 102 -17.58 -23.04 -21.31
C VAL A 102 -16.31 -23.09 -22.16
N VAL A 103 -16.47 -23.43 -23.42
CA VAL A 103 -15.37 -23.43 -24.39
C VAL A 103 -15.13 -22.00 -24.85
N LYS A 104 -13.93 -21.49 -24.60
CA LYS A 104 -13.49 -20.16 -25.04
C LYS A 104 -12.51 -20.33 -26.18
N ASP A 105 -12.83 -19.73 -27.31
CA ASP A 105 -11.89 -19.64 -28.44
C ASP A 105 -10.94 -18.45 -28.19
N VAL A 106 -9.92 -18.71 -27.38
CA VAL A 106 -8.94 -17.71 -26.98
C VAL A 106 -7.52 -18.20 -27.26
N THR A 107 -6.64 -17.30 -27.67
CA THR A 107 -5.22 -17.62 -27.86
C THR A 107 -4.54 -17.91 -26.50
N ASP A 108 -3.35 -18.52 -26.54
CA ASP A 108 -2.56 -18.78 -25.32
C ASP A 108 -2.30 -17.51 -24.52
N GLU A 109 -2.03 -16.40 -25.19
CA GLU A 109 -1.81 -15.08 -24.57
C GLU A 109 -3.08 -14.56 -23.88
N GLN A 110 -4.23 -14.66 -24.55
CA GLN A 110 -5.51 -14.25 -23.99
C GLN A 110 -5.94 -15.14 -22.81
N ALA A 111 -5.69 -16.45 -22.89
CA ALA A 111 -5.97 -17.37 -21.79
C ALA A 111 -5.13 -17.05 -20.56
N MET A 112 -3.84 -16.79 -20.76
CA MET A 112 -2.92 -16.36 -19.69
C MET A 112 -3.36 -15.02 -19.08
N GLU A 113 -3.74 -14.05 -19.91
CA GLU A 113 -4.26 -12.76 -19.42
C GLU A 113 -5.50 -12.94 -18.56
N LEU A 114 -6.48 -13.73 -19.03
CA LEU A 114 -7.71 -14.01 -18.28
C LEU A 114 -7.42 -14.67 -16.93
N ALA A 115 -6.50 -15.64 -16.89
CA ALA A 115 -6.11 -16.31 -15.65
C ALA A 115 -5.43 -15.36 -14.65
N LEU A 116 -4.58 -14.44 -15.13
CA LEU A 116 -3.93 -13.43 -14.29
C LEU A 116 -4.95 -12.41 -13.75
N VAL A 117 -5.87 -11.95 -14.59
CA VAL A 117 -6.92 -11.00 -14.18
C VAL A 117 -7.85 -11.65 -13.14
N GLU A 118 -8.30 -12.90 -13.38
CA GLU A 118 -9.14 -13.64 -12.43
C GLU A 118 -8.45 -13.80 -11.07
N ASN A 119 -7.17 -14.18 -11.07
CA ASN A 119 -6.40 -14.32 -9.85
C ASN A 119 -6.24 -12.98 -9.09
N LEU A 120 -6.09 -11.85 -9.82
CA LEU A 120 -6.00 -10.52 -9.23
C LEU A 120 -7.34 -9.96 -8.73
N GLN A 121 -8.47 -10.54 -9.12
CA GLN A 121 -9.80 -10.17 -8.64
C GLN A 121 -10.22 -10.92 -7.36
N ARG A 122 -9.34 -11.76 -6.81
CA ARG A 122 -9.61 -12.44 -5.54
C ARG A 122 -9.62 -11.43 -4.38
N GLU A 123 -10.53 -11.63 -3.43
CA GLU A 123 -10.70 -10.75 -2.26
C GLU A 123 -9.66 -10.98 -1.16
N ASP A 124 -8.94 -12.11 -1.19
CA ASP A 124 -8.02 -12.58 -0.15
C ASP A 124 -6.53 -12.29 -0.43
N LEU A 125 -6.21 -11.49 -1.45
CA LEU A 125 -4.83 -11.14 -1.79
C LEU A 125 -4.25 -10.13 -0.78
N ASP A 126 -3.05 -10.41 -0.31
CA ASP A 126 -2.28 -9.40 0.41
C ASP A 126 -1.80 -8.27 -0.56
N PRO A 127 -1.49 -7.06 -0.02
CA PRO A 127 -1.09 -5.93 -0.87
C PRO A 127 0.18 -6.16 -1.69
N VAL A 128 1.09 -7.03 -1.24
CA VAL A 128 2.33 -7.35 -1.94
C VAL A 128 2.05 -8.35 -3.05
N GLU A 129 1.22 -9.38 -2.78
CA GLU A 129 0.75 -10.33 -3.79
C GLU A 129 0.00 -9.61 -4.91
N GLU A 130 -0.90 -8.68 -4.57
CA GLU A 130 -1.60 -7.85 -5.54
C GLU A 130 -0.61 -7.08 -6.43
N ALA A 131 0.38 -6.41 -5.82
CA ALA A 131 1.37 -5.63 -6.56
C ALA A 131 2.25 -6.50 -7.48
N LEU A 132 2.65 -7.71 -7.00
CA LEU A 132 3.39 -8.68 -7.80
C LEU A 132 2.58 -9.20 -8.98
N GLY A 133 1.32 -9.55 -8.77
CA GLY A 133 0.42 -10.01 -9.81
C GLY A 133 0.16 -8.93 -10.86
N ILE A 134 -0.02 -7.66 -10.46
CA ILE A 134 -0.14 -6.53 -11.38
C ILE A 134 1.12 -6.40 -12.24
N ARG A 135 2.31 -6.51 -11.65
CA ARG A 135 3.58 -6.45 -12.38
C ARG A 135 3.71 -7.61 -13.36
N GLU A 136 3.32 -8.80 -12.95
CA GLU A 136 3.33 -9.99 -13.80
C GLU A 136 2.36 -9.83 -15.00
N LEU A 137 1.14 -9.37 -14.75
CA LEU A 137 0.15 -9.09 -15.80
C LEU A 137 0.70 -8.09 -16.83
N MET A 138 1.29 -6.98 -16.36
CA MET A 138 1.86 -5.97 -17.24
C MET A 138 3.03 -6.51 -18.07
N THR A 139 3.90 -7.30 -17.44
CA THR A 139 5.11 -7.82 -18.11
C THR A 139 4.77 -8.91 -19.12
N ARG A 140 3.88 -9.85 -18.79
CA ARG A 140 3.54 -10.96 -19.68
C ARG A 140 2.64 -10.58 -20.84
N CYS A 141 1.76 -9.60 -20.62
CA CYS A 141 0.81 -9.16 -21.65
C CYS A 141 1.22 -7.83 -22.32
N ASP A 142 2.43 -7.35 -22.07
CA ASP A 142 2.98 -6.08 -22.61
C ASP A 142 2.03 -4.88 -22.43
N LEU A 143 1.44 -4.76 -21.22
CA LEU A 143 0.44 -3.75 -20.91
C LEU A 143 1.07 -2.51 -20.29
N THR A 144 0.59 -1.36 -20.69
CA THR A 144 0.83 -0.11 -19.95
C THR A 144 0.04 -0.09 -18.66
N GLN A 145 0.46 0.76 -17.68
CA GLN A 145 -0.26 0.94 -16.42
C GLN A 145 -1.73 1.34 -16.62
N GLU A 146 -2.02 2.12 -17.66
CA GLU A 146 -3.37 2.55 -17.97
C GLU A 146 -4.23 1.39 -18.47
N GLN A 147 -3.70 0.57 -19.36
CA GLN A 147 -4.37 -0.62 -19.89
C GLN A 147 -4.63 -1.65 -18.79
N ALA A 148 -3.62 -1.94 -17.95
CA ALA A 148 -3.77 -2.85 -16.83
C ALA A 148 -4.82 -2.34 -15.82
N ALA A 149 -4.82 -1.04 -15.49
CA ALA A 149 -5.80 -0.44 -14.59
C ALA A 149 -7.23 -0.59 -15.14
N ARG A 150 -7.43 -0.33 -16.44
CA ARG A 150 -8.73 -0.51 -17.10
C ARG A 150 -9.21 -1.95 -17.03
N LYS A 151 -8.33 -2.93 -17.32
CA LYS A 151 -8.66 -4.37 -17.27
C LYS A 151 -9.02 -4.84 -15.85
N LEU A 152 -8.39 -4.27 -14.83
CA LEU A 152 -8.64 -4.60 -13.42
C LEU A 152 -9.78 -3.78 -12.78
N GLY A 153 -10.41 -2.87 -13.51
CA GLY A 153 -11.44 -1.98 -12.98
C GLY A 153 -10.92 -1.00 -11.92
N LYS A 154 -9.60 -0.71 -11.92
CA LYS A 154 -8.94 0.17 -10.96
C LYS A 154 -8.54 1.51 -11.59
N SER A 155 -8.39 2.55 -10.78
CA SER A 155 -7.80 3.79 -11.28
C SER A 155 -6.30 3.62 -11.54
N ARG A 156 -5.75 4.32 -12.55
CA ARG A 156 -4.31 4.34 -12.83
C ARG A 156 -3.48 4.73 -11.59
N SER A 157 -3.98 5.67 -10.79
CA SER A 157 -3.29 6.10 -9.57
C SER A 157 -3.28 5.02 -8.48
N ALA A 158 -4.35 4.24 -8.34
CA ALA A 158 -4.39 3.10 -7.41
C ALA A 158 -3.36 2.05 -7.83
N LEU A 159 -3.35 1.66 -9.11
CA LEU A 159 -2.41 0.69 -9.66
C LEU A 159 -0.95 1.15 -9.51
N ALA A 160 -0.65 2.40 -9.83
CA ALA A 160 0.70 2.95 -9.65
C ALA A 160 1.13 2.93 -8.17
N ASN A 161 0.21 3.18 -7.23
CA ASN A 161 0.50 3.09 -5.80
C ASN A 161 0.77 1.64 -5.36
N SER A 162 0.01 0.65 -5.85
CA SER A 162 0.30 -0.76 -5.57
C SER A 162 1.68 -1.16 -6.09
N LEU A 163 2.03 -0.81 -7.33
CA LEU A 163 3.35 -1.10 -7.90
C LEU A 163 4.50 -0.44 -7.13
N ARG A 164 4.31 0.77 -6.60
CA ARG A 164 5.34 1.46 -5.80
C ARG A 164 5.68 0.71 -4.52
N LEU A 165 4.77 -0.07 -3.95
CA LEU A 165 5.05 -0.88 -2.75
C LEU A 165 6.24 -1.82 -2.97
N LEU A 166 6.42 -2.34 -4.19
CA LEU A 166 7.52 -3.23 -4.55
C LEU A 166 8.92 -2.58 -4.50
N ASN A 167 9.00 -1.26 -4.31
CA ASN A 167 10.26 -0.55 -4.12
C ASN A 167 10.68 -0.47 -2.65
N LEU A 168 9.87 -1.01 -1.73
CA LEU A 168 10.23 -1.12 -0.32
C LEU A 168 11.25 -2.24 -0.10
N PRO A 169 12.11 -2.12 0.94
CA PRO A 169 12.98 -3.22 1.38
C PRO A 169 12.18 -4.49 1.73
N GLU A 170 12.81 -5.65 1.57
CA GLU A 170 12.17 -6.95 1.82
C GLU A 170 11.60 -7.07 3.25
N THR A 171 12.34 -6.57 4.24
CA THR A 171 11.92 -6.51 5.65
C THR A 171 10.60 -5.76 5.84
N VAL A 172 10.41 -4.64 5.12
CA VAL A 172 9.18 -3.85 5.17
C VAL A 172 8.03 -4.54 4.42
N LEU A 173 8.33 -5.23 3.32
CA LEU A 173 7.35 -6.04 2.60
C LEU A 173 6.84 -7.21 3.44
N GLU A 174 7.70 -7.85 4.25
CA GLU A 174 7.30 -8.91 5.18
C GLU A 174 6.36 -8.40 6.27
N LEU A 175 6.64 -7.21 6.85
CA LEU A 175 5.74 -6.57 7.80
C LEU A 175 4.39 -6.20 7.18
N LEU A 176 4.36 -5.86 5.90
CA LEU A 176 3.13 -5.56 5.16
C LEU A 176 2.33 -6.84 4.87
N LYS A 177 2.98 -7.94 4.46
CA LYS A 177 2.35 -9.26 4.23
C LYS A 177 1.75 -9.84 5.51
N SER A 178 2.45 -9.71 6.62
CA SER A 178 1.99 -10.20 7.93
C SER A 178 0.92 -9.31 8.58
N GLY A 179 0.57 -8.16 7.97
CA GLY A 179 -0.46 -7.25 8.47
C GLY A 179 -0.03 -6.32 9.60
N PHE A 180 1.23 -6.37 10.05
CA PHE A 180 1.77 -5.40 11.03
C PHE A 180 1.80 -3.97 10.47
N LEU A 181 1.92 -3.84 9.14
CA LEU A 181 1.80 -2.57 8.45
C LEU A 181 0.58 -2.58 7.52
N THR A 182 -0.08 -1.43 7.42
CA THR A 182 -1.13 -1.20 6.43
C THR A 182 -0.53 -0.57 5.16
N THR A 183 -1.27 -0.61 4.04
CA THR A 183 -0.88 0.11 2.81
C THR A 183 -0.71 1.62 3.02
N GLY A 184 -1.42 2.19 4.01
CA GLY A 184 -1.26 3.58 4.42
C GLY A 184 0.12 3.83 5.02
N HIS A 185 0.57 2.97 5.94
CA HIS A 185 1.91 3.02 6.53
C HIS A 185 3.00 2.86 5.47
N ALA A 186 2.87 1.87 4.59
CA ALA A 186 3.81 1.62 3.50
C ALA A 186 4.00 2.83 2.58
N LYS A 187 2.91 3.56 2.23
CA LYS A 187 2.99 4.80 1.44
C LYS A 187 3.78 5.90 2.13
N VAL A 188 3.63 6.03 3.44
CA VAL A 188 4.36 7.03 4.24
C VAL A 188 5.84 6.66 4.31
N VAL A 189 6.16 5.40 4.57
CA VAL A 189 7.53 4.87 4.63
C VAL A 189 8.25 5.03 3.30
N LEU A 190 7.59 4.80 2.16
CA LEU A 190 8.12 5.03 0.80
C LEU A 190 8.59 6.49 0.56
N GLY A 191 8.11 7.44 1.35
CA GLY A 191 8.54 8.84 1.29
C GLY A 191 9.94 9.10 1.88
N LEU A 192 10.53 8.14 2.58
CA LEU A 192 11.86 8.27 3.17
C LEU A 192 12.95 8.04 2.10
N PRO A 193 14.08 8.79 2.19
CA PRO A 193 15.07 8.83 1.11
C PRO A 193 15.96 7.59 1.02
N THR A 194 16.13 6.82 2.10
CA THR A 194 17.03 5.66 2.12
C THR A 194 16.33 4.41 2.63
N PRO A 195 16.74 3.21 2.15
CA PRO A 195 16.21 1.93 2.62
C PRO A 195 16.35 1.74 4.13
N GLU A 196 17.47 2.16 4.72
CA GLU A 196 17.73 2.02 6.16
C GLU A 196 16.73 2.83 7.00
N LEU A 197 16.39 4.05 6.56
CA LEU A 197 15.36 4.86 7.21
C LEU A 197 13.97 4.27 7.02
N GLN A 198 13.71 3.63 5.88
CA GLN A 198 12.45 2.94 5.63
C GLN A 198 12.28 1.74 6.56
N GLU A 199 13.32 0.92 6.73
CA GLU A 199 13.32 -0.22 7.65
C GLU A 199 13.17 0.23 9.10
N GLN A 200 13.94 1.24 9.51
CA GLN A 200 13.85 1.80 10.86
C GLN A 200 12.45 2.34 11.16
N ALA A 201 11.86 3.11 10.25
CA ALA A 201 10.53 3.65 10.41
C ALA A 201 9.47 2.54 10.47
N ALA A 202 9.56 1.55 9.59
CA ALA A 202 8.65 0.42 9.53
C ALA A 202 8.66 -0.39 10.84
N GLN A 203 9.85 -0.65 11.40
CA GLN A 203 9.99 -1.36 12.65
C GLN A 203 9.36 -0.59 13.83
N ILE A 204 9.64 0.73 13.94
CA ILE A 204 9.06 1.57 15.00
C ILE A 204 7.52 1.62 14.87
N ILE A 205 6.99 1.71 13.64
CA ILE A 205 5.54 1.73 13.40
C ILE A 205 4.91 0.43 13.85
N ALA A 206 5.54 -0.72 13.55
CA ALA A 206 5.05 -2.04 13.92
C ALA A 206 5.13 -2.27 15.45
N ASP A 207 6.29 -1.97 16.08
CA ASP A 207 6.52 -2.19 17.51
C ASP A 207 5.62 -1.35 18.42
N HIS A 208 5.26 -0.15 17.98
CA HIS A 208 4.43 0.79 18.74
C HIS A 208 2.98 0.89 18.22
N GLU A 209 2.58 0.06 17.28
CA GLU A 209 1.23 0.03 16.67
C GLU A 209 0.74 1.44 16.27
N LEU A 210 1.63 2.25 15.68
CA LEU A 210 1.33 3.64 15.34
C LEU A 210 0.23 3.71 14.28
N ASN A 211 -0.67 4.68 14.39
CA ASN A 211 -1.59 4.98 13.30
C ASN A 211 -0.90 5.77 12.16
N VAL A 212 -1.55 5.85 10.99
CA VAL A 212 -0.96 6.48 9.79
C VAL A 212 -0.51 7.94 10.04
N ARG A 213 -1.27 8.72 10.84
CA ARG A 213 -0.90 10.12 11.17
C ARG A 213 0.34 10.21 12.04
N GLN A 214 0.48 9.29 13.00
CA GLN A 214 1.68 9.19 13.84
C GLN A 214 2.89 8.73 13.01
N ALA A 215 2.70 7.79 12.11
CA ALA A 215 3.71 7.35 11.16
C ALA A 215 4.18 8.49 10.24
N GLU A 216 3.26 9.35 9.75
CA GLU A 216 3.63 10.55 8.99
C GLU A 216 4.49 11.52 9.81
N ALA A 217 4.14 11.75 11.08
CA ALA A 217 4.92 12.61 11.97
C ALA A 217 6.31 12.02 12.24
N LEU A 218 6.41 10.70 12.46
CA LEU A 218 7.67 9.97 12.62
C LEU A 218 8.55 10.11 11.38
N CYS A 219 8.01 9.79 10.20
CA CYS A 219 8.76 9.85 8.94
C CYS A 219 9.21 11.29 8.63
N LYS A 220 8.40 12.32 8.89
CA LYS A 220 8.81 13.71 8.77
C LYS A 220 9.97 14.08 9.71
N LYS A 221 10.02 13.47 10.90
CA LYS A 221 11.12 13.66 11.86
C LYS A 221 12.41 12.98 11.38
N LEU A 222 12.29 11.74 10.88
CA LEU A 222 13.43 10.96 10.37
C LEU A 222 13.99 11.51 9.06
N ALA A 223 13.16 12.06 8.19
CA ALA A 223 13.58 12.67 6.93
C ALA A 223 14.33 14.00 7.10
N LYS A 224 14.23 14.65 8.27
CA LYS A 224 15.05 15.84 8.54
C LYS A 224 16.50 15.40 8.72
N PRO A 225 17.45 15.97 7.95
CA PRO A 225 18.85 15.73 8.23
C PRO A 225 19.11 16.04 9.71
N PRO A 226 19.96 15.26 10.41
CA PRO A 226 20.38 15.61 11.74
C PRO A 226 20.84 17.06 11.65
N LYS A 227 20.30 17.93 12.52
CA LYS A 227 20.86 19.27 12.65
C LYS A 227 22.34 19.05 12.90
N GLU A 228 23.17 19.46 11.94
CA GLU A 228 24.61 19.52 12.20
C GLU A 228 24.76 20.15 13.59
N PRO A 229 25.55 19.54 14.49
CA PRO A 229 25.83 20.19 15.73
C PRO A 229 26.35 21.57 15.31
N VAL A 230 25.58 22.61 15.62
CA VAL A 230 26.05 23.98 15.42
C VAL A 230 27.29 24.01 16.29
N GLU A 231 28.47 23.86 15.67
CA GLU A 231 29.74 24.16 16.36
C GLU A 231 29.47 25.50 17.01
N PRO A 232 29.64 25.61 18.36
CA PRO A 232 29.44 26.87 19.00
C PRO A 232 30.39 27.84 18.27
N ALA A 233 29.81 28.70 17.42
CA ALA A 233 30.54 29.72 16.72
C ALA A 233 31.43 30.32 17.80
N LEU A 234 32.79 30.30 17.59
CA LEU A 234 33.76 30.79 18.50
C LEU A 234 33.24 32.15 19.00
N ARG A 235 32.55 32.12 20.16
CA ARG A 235 32.02 33.36 20.76
C ARG A 235 33.22 34.26 20.93
N GLY A 236 33.17 35.40 20.28
CA GLY A 236 34.27 36.34 20.47
C GLY A 236 34.51 36.53 21.97
N THR A 237 35.73 36.79 22.41
CA THR A 237 36.09 36.92 23.82
C THR A 237 35.20 37.92 24.56
N LEU A 238 34.76 38.96 23.87
CA LEU A 238 33.94 40.06 24.41
C LEU A 238 32.58 39.60 25.02
N PRO A 239 31.72 38.80 24.33
CA PRO A 239 30.46 38.34 24.93
C PRO A 239 30.69 37.46 26.17
N VAL A 240 31.73 36.64 26.18
CA VAL A 240 32.08 35.76 27.32
C VAL A 240 32.55 36.56 28.51
N GLU A 241 33.43 37.54 28.29
CA GLU A 241 33.94 38.45 29.34
C GLU A 241 32.78 39.27 29.95
N VAL A 242 31.85 39.74 29.10
CA VAL A 242 30.68 40.49 29.59
C VAL A 242 29.73 39.58 30.38
N GLU A 243 29.50 38.34 29.93
CA GLU A 243 28.68 37.36 30.69
C GLU A 243 29.27 37.12 32.08
N GLU A 244 30.59 36.93 32.17
CA GLU A 244 31.29 36.61 33.40
C GLU A 244 31.28 37.80 34.38
N SER A 245 31.53 38.98 33.85
CA SER A 245 31.49 40.24 34.64
C SER A 245 30.07 40.52 35.17
N LEU A 246 29.04 40.31 34.35
CA LEU A 246 27.65 40.50 34.77
C LEU A 246 27.17 39.43 35.74
N LYS A 247 27.60 38.17 35.61
CA LYS A 247 27.33 37.10 36.57
C LYS A 247 27.89 37.42 37.96
N GLN A 248 29.15 37.94 38.00
CA GLN A 248 29.77 38.35 39.26
C GLN A 248 29.08 39.55 39.89
N ALA A 249 28.67 40.54 39.09
CA ALA A 249 28.03 41.75 39.59
C ALA A 249 26.57 41.52 40.06
N LEU A 250 25.83 40.64 39.39
CA LEU A 250 24.39 40.42 39.61
C LEU A 250 24.07 39.21 40.50
N GLY A 251 25.05 38.31 40.68
CA GLY A 251 24.81 37.03 41.37
C GLY A 251 23.72 36.15 40.71
N SER A 252 23.45 36.37 39.41
CA SER A 252 22.40 35.70 38.64
C SER A 252 22.95 35.13 37.36
N GLU A 253 22.27 34.16 36.78
CA GLU A 253 22.64 33.58 35.49
C GLU A 253 22.37 34.58 34.36
N VAL A 254 23.40 34.89 33.60
CA VAL A 254 23.37 35.87 32.49
C VAL A 254 23.83 35.19 31.21
N ASN A 255 23.14 35.46 30.09
CA ASN A 255 23.50 34.99 28.78
C ASN A 255 23.53 36.16 27.78
N VAL A 256 24.62 36.30 27.04
CA VAL A 256 24.83 37.34 26.04
C VAL A 256 24.90 36.72 24.65
N ALA A 257 23.91 36.96 23.83
CA ALA A 257 23.93 36.64 22.41
C ALA A 257 24.33 37.90 21.64
N TYR A 258 25.51 37.89 21.00
CA TYR A 258 26.07 39.04 20.27
C TYR A 258 26.48 38.64 18.86
N HIS A 259 26.07 39.42 17.85
CA HIS A 259 26.46 39.25 16.47
C HIS A 259 26.44 40.59 15.74
N ASP A 260 27.54 40.96 15.11
CA ASP A 260 27.69 42.16 14.26
C ASP A 260 27.13 43.48 14.87
N GLY A 261 27.53 43.82 16.09
CA GLY A 261 27.12 45.07 16.73
C GLY A 261 25.70 45.05 17.33
N LYS A 262 25.00 43.94 17.20
CA LYS A 262 23.65 43.74 17.79
C LYS A 262 23.66 42.57 18.76
N GLY A 263 23.00 42.73 19.89
CA GLY A 263 22.98 41.66 20.89
C GLY A 263 21.70 41.64 21.69
N LYS A 264 21.52 40.48 22.37
CA LYS A 264 20.46 40.25 23.32
C LYS A 264 21.06 39.80 24.63
N LEU A 265 20.78 40.53 25.70
CA LEU A 265 21.11 40.17 27.06
C LEU A 265 19.89 39.48 27.70
N THR A 266 20.08 38.29 28.26
CA THR A 266 19.06 37.57 29.02
C THR A 266 19.59 37.36 30.43
N VAL A 267 18.88 37.87 31.45
CA VAL A 267 19.17 37.73 32.86
C VAL A 267 18.09 36.91 33.54
N HIS A 268 18.43 35.88 34.26
CA HIS A 268 17.51 35.05 35.02
C HIS A 268 17.39 35.51 36.46
N PHE A 269 16.18 35.83 36.91
CA PHE A 269 15.90 36.22 38.27
C PHE A 269 15.13 35.12 38.96
N TYR A 270 15.48 34.86 40.23
CA TYR A 270 14.89 33.83 41.05
C TYR A 270 14.13 34.41 42.25
N SER A 271 14.14 35.75 42.43
CA SER A 271 13.36 36.46 43.42
C SER A 271 13.04 37.90 42.99
N ASP A 272 11.98 38.49 43.59
CA ASP A 272 11.58 39.89 43.36
C ASP A 272 12.68 40.88 43.85
N GLU A 273 13.46 40.49 44.84
CA GLU A 273 14.54 41.29 45.37
C GLU A 273 15.68 41.41 44.38
N GLN A 274 16.05 40.33 43.70
CA GLN A 274 17.06 40.34 42.62
C GLN A 274 16.61 41.21 41.43
N LEU A 275 15.30 41.13 41.06
CA LEU A 275 14.77 41.97 39.97
C LEU A 275 14.83 43.45 40.35
N LYS A 276 14.47 43.82 41.60
CA LYS A 276 14.54 45.20 42.09
C LYS A 276 15.99 45.72 42.16
N ALA A 277 16.94 44.89 42.64
CA ALA A 277 18.37 45.24 42.63
C ALA A 277 18.91 45.55 41.24
N PHE A 278 18.53 44.69 40.25
CA PHE A 278 18.91 44.89 38.84
C PHE A 278 18.30 46.18 38.26
N ALA A 279 17.02 46.45 38.53
CA ALA A 279 16.38 47.69 38.06
C ALA A 279 17.05 48.93 38.67
N ASN A 280 17.43 48.89 39.93
CA ASN A 280 18.15 49.99 40.58
C ASN A 280 19.53 50.21 39.97
N LEU A 281 20.25 49.13 39.63
CA LEU A 281 21.57 49.19 39.01
C LEU A 281 21.52 49.82 37.62
N LEU A 282 20.51 49.45 36.79
CA LEU A 282 20.27 50.07 35.49
C LEU A 282 19.82 51.52 35.59
N GLY A 283 19.01 51.87 36.60
CA GLY A 283 18.56 53.25 36.81
C GLY A 283 19.69 54.24 37.22
N GLN A 284 20.83 53.74 37.71
CA GLN A 284 22.00 54.55 38.02
C GLN A 284 22.91 54.80 36.82
N TYR A 285 22.68 54.13 35.70
CA TYR A 285 23.44 54.27 34.47
C TYR A 285 22.88 55.46 33.66
N GLN A 286 23.46 56.60 33.77
CA GLN A 286 23.20 57.73 32.88
C GLN A 286 24.04 57.57 31.63
N VAL A 287 23.38 57.44 30.47
CA VAL A 287 24.08 57.53 29.19
C VAL A 287 24.50 58.96 29.01
N GLU A 288 25.80 59.25 29.08
CA GLU A 288 26.35 60.51 28.61
C GLU A 288 26.21 60.56 27.09
N ASP A 289 25.40 61.48 26.56
CA ASP A 289 25.21 61.75 25.12
C ASP A 289 26.49 62.33 24.49
#